data_7501ea031f64d7267722c9a74db72f78
#
_entry.id   7501ea031f64d7267722c9a74db72f78
#
_cell.length_a   1.000
_cell.length_b   1.000
_cell.length_c   1.000
_cell.angle_alpha   90.00
_cell.angle_beta   90.00
_cell.angle_gamma   90.00
#
_symmetry.space_group_name_H-M   'P 1'
#
loop_
_entity.id
_entity.type
_entity.pdbx_description
1 polymer ?
#
loop_
_entity_poly.entity_id
_entity_poly.type
_entity_poly.pdbx_seq_one_letter_code
_entity_poly.pdbx_strand_id
1 'polypeptide(L)'
;FDKVCTELGCAVIYCHHHSKGAQGGKRSMDRASGSGVFARDPDALLDLIELEVSEDLRKREINNAVCAACSSALRNAGKLEEVSLDDLCSETRSMEACKSLLCDKQYWALQEAAEAAGKAAKAHTAWRIEGTLREFPKFAPVNLWFTYPIHREDEAGALADIDPEGNAPI
;
A
#
# COMPACT_ATOMS: atom_id res chain seq x y z
N PHE A 1 14.59 12.83 26.74
CA PHE A 1 15.44 12.22 25.70
C PHE A 1 16.61 13.13 25.31
N ASP A 2 16.46 14.47 25.27
CA ASP A 2 17.49 15.42 24.87
C ASP A 2 18.82 15.22 25.63
N LYS A 3 18.73 15.01 26.94
CA LYS A 3 19.94 14.74 27.76
C LYS A 3 20.66 13.48 27.27
N VAL A 4 19.92 12.41 26.96
CA VAL A 4 20.49 11.14 26.46
C VAL A 4 21.15 11.35 25.10
N CYS A 5 20.45 12.06 24.19
CA CYS A 5 20.98 12.36 22.87
C CYS A 5 22.27 13.20 22.96
N THR A 6 22.28 14.21 23.83
CA THR A 6 23.45 15.10 24.02
C THR A 6 24.63 14.38 24.64
N GLU A 7 24.39 13.58 25.69
CA GLU A 7 25.47 12.88 26.42
C GLU A 7 26.07 11.72 25.61
N LEU A 8 25.24 11.03 24.81
CA LEU A 8 25.67 9.85 24.06
C LEU A 8 25.99 10.13 22.58
N GLY A 9 25.67 11.32 22.08
CA GLY A 9 25.83 11.67 20.67
C GLY A 9 24.99 10.79 19.74
N CYS A 10 23.77 10.42 20.16
CA CYS A 10 22.88 9.51 19.44
C CYS A 10 21.54 10.16 19.10
N ALA A 11 20.81 9.60 18.13
CA ALA A 11 19.41 9.86 17.91
C ALA A 11 18.55 8.80 18.63
N VAL A 12 17.38 9.21 19.14
CA VAL A 12 16.43 8.31 19.79
C VAL A 12 15.17 8.24 18.93
N ILE A 13 14.80 7.02 18.55
CA ILE A 13 13.54 6.72 17.86
C ILE A 13 12.69 5.91 18.84
N TYR A 14 11.48 6.36 19.09
CA TYR A 14 10.51 5.62 19.90
C TYR A 14 9.16 5.50 19.20
N CYS A 15 8.47 4.40 19.43
CA CYS A 15 7.14 4.14 18.89
C CYS A 15 6.09 4.29 19.98
N HIS A 16 4.95 4.86 19.61
CA HIS A 16 3.82 5.01 20.50
C HIS A 16 2.53 4.70 19.74
N HIS A 17 1.58 4.03 20.40
CA HIS A 17 0.27 3.79 19.80
C HIS A 17 -0.59 5.05 19.82
N HIS A 18 -1.41 5.24 18.79
CA HIS A 18 -2.43 6.27 18.79
C HIS A 18 -3.48 6.03 19.88
N SER A 19 -4.12 7.10 20.34
CA SER A 19 -5.27 6.99 21.22
C SER A 19 -6.42 6.27 20.51
N LYS A 20 -7.26 5.54 21.26
CA LYS A 20 -8.45 4.90 20.70
C LYS A 20 -9.41 5.91 20.05
N GLY A 21 -10.04 5.54 18.95
CA GLY A 21 -11.04 6.33 18.23
C GLY A 21 -10.55 6.76 16.83
N ALA A 22 -11.42 7.45 16.08
CA ALA A 22 -11.12 7.95 14.75
C ALA A 22 -9.91 8.88 14.77
N GLN A 23 -8.90 8.59 13.96
CA GLN A 23 -7.62 9.28 13.95
C GLN A 23 -7.47 10.27 12.79
N GLY A 24 -8.27 10.11 11.73
CA GLY A 24 -8.17 10.89 10.51
C GLY A 24 -8.28 12.39 10.73
N GLY A 25 -9.30 12.85 11.49
CA GLY A 25 -9.53 14.27 11.79
C GLY A 25 -8.61 14.90 12.81
N LYS A 26 -7.69 14.15 13.40
CA LYS A 26 -6.76 14.67 14.38
C LYS A 26 -5.45 15.11 13.72
N ARG A 27 -4.91 16.22 14.19
CA ARG A 27 -3.54 16.58 13.81
C ARG A 27 -2.55 15.55 14.36
N SER A 28 -1.42 15.36 13.68
CA SER A 28 -0.34 14.48 14.11
C SER A 28 0.00 14.62 15.59
N MET A 29 0.10 15.85 16.07
CA MET A 29 0.37 16.16 17.50
C MET A 29 -0.74 15.72 18.47
N ASP A 30 -1.97 15.59 18.00
CA ASP A 30 -3.14 15.23 18.81
C ASP A 30 -3.44 13.73 18.79
N ARG A 31 -2.82 12.99 17.88
CA ARG A 31 -2.97 11.54 17.74
C ARG A 31 -2.22 10.77 18.83
N ALA A 32 -1.11 11.29 19.31
CA ALA A 32 -0.34 10.66 20.39
C ALA A 32 -1.17 10.66 21.68
N SER A 33 -1.45 9.47 22.21
CA SER A 33 -2.11 9.34 23.51
C SER A 33 -1.13 9.62 24.63
N GLY A 34 -1.50 10.48 25.58
CA GLY A 34 -0.67 10.76 26.74
C GLY A 34 -0.45 12.26 26.97
N SER A 35 0.58 12.60 27.75
CA SER A 35 0.88 13.99 28.02
C SER A 35 1.33 14.69 26.74
N GLY A 36 0.86 15.92 26.52
CA GLY A 36 1.26 16.74 25.36
C GLY A 36 2.77 16.97 25.22
N VAL A 37 3.56 16.53 26.19
CA VAL A 37 5.02 16.54 26.17
C VAL A 37 5.56 15.62 25.05
N PHE A 38 5.00 14.41 24.87
CA PHE A 38 5.45 13.49 23.82
C PHE A 38 5.22 14.01 22.39
N ALA A 39 4.28 14.92 22.22
CA ALA A 39 4.00 15.50 20.91
C ALA A 39 4.81 16.79 20.64
N ARG A 40 5.41 17.40 21.67
CA ARG A 40 6.12 18.68 21.56
C ARG A 40 7.64 18.54 21.51
N ASP A 41 8.18 17.49 22.08
CA ASP A 41 9.63 17.28 22.19
C ASP A 41 10.30 16.71 20.93
N PRO A 42 9.69 15.80 20.14
CA PRO A 42 10.37 15.19 18.99
C PRO A 42 10.70 16.23 17.90
N ASP A 43 11.86 16.08 17.28
CA ASP A 43 12.24 16.86 16.08
C ASP A 43 11.46 16.40 14.84
N ALA A 44 11.05 15.13 14.83
CA ALA A 44 10.21 14.54 13.80
C ALA A 44 9.14 13.66 14.44
N LEU A 45 7.88 13.87 14.06
CA LEU A 45 6.74 13.04 14.42
C LEU A 45 6.17 12.45 13.13
N LEU A 46 6.17 11.11 13.03
CA LEU A 46 5.63 10.38 11.89
C LEU A 46 4.44 9.54 12.35
N ASP A 47 3.32 9.72 11.68
CA ASP A 47 2.11 8.92 11.90
C ASP A 47 1.97 7.90 10.79
N LEU A 48 1.75 6.65 11.14
CA LEU A 48 1.37 5.58 10.24
C LEU A 48 -0.12 5.30 10.47
N ILE A 49 -0.95 5.64 9.48
CA ILE A 49 -2.41 5.61 9.55
C ILE A 49 -2.90 4.52 8.62
N GLU A 50 -3.68 3.57 9.13
CA GLU A 50 -4.35 2.59 8.28
C GLU A 50 -5.48 3.25 7.50
N LEU A 51 -5.56 2.97 6.19
CA LEU A 51 -6.58 3.46 5.28
C LEU A 51 -7.62 2.37 5.03
N GLU A 52 -8.89 2.74 5.04
CA GLU A 52 -9.97 1.84 4.68
C GLU A 52 -10.07 1.70 3.16
N VAL A 53 -9.81 0.51 2.65
CA VAL A 53 -9.84 0.22 1.21
C VAL A 53 -11.25 -0.19 0.82
N SER A 54 -11.87 0.53 -0.12
CA SER A 54 -13.19 0.20 -0.66
C SER A 54 -13.17 -1.15 -1.39
N GLU A 55 -14.34 -1.82 -1.42
CA GLU A 55 -14.49 -3.09 -2.12
C GLU A 55 -14.18 -2.98 -3.63
N ASP A 56 -14.49 -1.85 -4.24
CA ASP A 56 -14.24 -1.64 -5.67
C ASP A 56 -12.73 -1.45 -5.94
N LEU A 57 -12.03 -0.73 -5.09
CA LEU A 57 -10.58 -0.63 -5.18
C LEU A 57 -9.92 -2.00 -4.95
N ARG A 58 -10.41 -2.76 -3.97
CA ARG A 58 -9.92 -4.12 -3.70
C ARG A 58 -10.11 -5.05 -4.88
N LYS A 59 -11.28 -5.03 -5.53
CA LYS A 59 -11.54 -5.80 -6.75
C LYS A 59 -10.59 -5.41 -7.89
N ARG A 60 -10.36 -4.11 -8.06
CA ARG A 60 -9.41 -3.59 -9.06
C ARG A 60 -7.99 -4.10 -8.82
N GLU A 61 -7.52 -4.07 -7.57
CA GLU A 61 -6.20 -4.57 -7.22
C GLU A 61 -6.05 -6.08 -7.45
N ILE A 62 -7.08 -6.86 -7.13
CA ILE A 62 -7.11 -8.30 -7.44
C ILE A 62 -7.03 -8.52 -8.95
N ASN A 63 -7.86 -7.83 -9.74
CA ASN A 63 -7.84 -7.90 -11.19
C ASN A 63 -6.44 -7.57 -11.75
N ASN A 64 -5.83 -6.49 -11.29
CA ASN A 64 -4.50 -6.07 -11.72
C ASN A 64 -3.43 -7.14 -11.41
N ALA A 65 -3.51 -7.75 -10.24
CA ALA A 65 -2.58 -8.81 -9.83
C ALA A 65 -2.70 -10.06 -10.73
N VAL A 66 -3.91 -10.47 -11.06
CA VAL A 66 -4.15 -11.60 -11.98
C VAL A 66 -3.68 -11.26 -13.39
N CYS A 67 -4.01 -10.07 -13.91
CA CYS A 67 -3.54 -9.62 -15.23
C CYS A 67 -2.01 -9.55 -15.30
N ALA A 68 -1.34 -9.12 -14.23
CA ALA A 68 0.12 -9.11 -14.14
C ALA A 68 0.72 -10.53 -14.16
N ALA A 69 0.08 -11.50 -13.50
CA ALA A 69 0.49 -12.90 -13.55
C ALA A 69 0.35 -13.47 -14.98
N CYS A 70 -0.76 -13.17 -15.67
CA CYS A 70 -0.97 -13.54 -17.08
C CYS A 70 0.11 -12.95 -17.99
N SER A 71 0.37 -11.65 -17.88
CA SER A 71 1.41 -10.96 -18.66
C SER A 71 2.79 -11.56 -18.44
N SER A 72 3.10 -11.93 -17.18
CA SER A 72 4.37 -12.57 -16.84
C SER A 72 4.48 -13.96 -17.45
N ALA A 73 3.41 -14.77 -17.43
CA ALA A 73 3.38 -16.09 -18.05
C ALA A 73 3.56 -16.03 -19.57
N LEU A 74 2.87 -15.09 -20.23
CA LEU A 74 3.01 -14.86 -21.67
C LEU A 74 4.42 -14.40 -22.03
N ARG A 75 5.00 -13.47 -21.24
CA ARG A 75 6.38 -13.03 -21.43
C ARG A 75 7.38 -14.17 -21.32
N ASN A 76 7.23 -15.01 -20.31
CA ASN A 76 8.09 -16.20 -20.10
C ASN A 76 7.96 -17.23 -21.22
N ALA A 77 6.79 -17.31 -21.86
CA ALA A 77 6.55 -18.15 -23.01
C ALA A 77 6.98 -17.51 -24.35
N GLY A 78 7.43 -16.25 -24.35
CA GLY A 78 7.78 -15.50 -25.56
C GLY A 78 6.56 -15.13 -26.41
N LYS A 79 5.37 -15.01 -25.81
CA LYS A 79 4.09 -14.82 -26.49
C LYS A 79 3.37 -13.52 -26.14
N LEU A 80 4.04 -12.63 -25.43
CA LEU A 80 3.43 -11.36 -24.99
C LEU A 80 3.04 -10.46 -26.17
N GLU A 81 3.80 -10.50 -27.26
CA GLU A 81 3.54 -9.72 -28.46
C GLU A 81 2.37 -10.27 -29.32
N GLU A 82 1.87 -11.45 -28.99
CA GLU A 82 0.73 -12.07 -29.69
C GLU A 82 -0.63 -11.61 -29.12
N VAL A 83 -0.63 -10.82 -28.03
CA VAL A 83 -1.84 -10.30 -27.37
C VAL A 83 -1.91 -8.79 -27.43
N SER A 84 -3.12 -8.24 -27.47
CA SER A 84 -3.34 -6.81 -27.38
C SER A 84 -3.43 -6.34 -25.92
N LEU A 85 -3.28 -5.04 -25.70
CA LEU A 85 -3.52 -4.44 -24.38
C LEU A 85 -4.96 -4.66 -23.91
N ASP A 86 -5.91 -4.69 -24.84
CA ASP A 86 -7.32 -4.94 -24.52
C ASP A 86 -7.57 -6.36 -24.02
N ASP A 87 -6.78 -7.33 -24.46
CA ASP A 87 -6.84 -8.70 -23.97
C ASP A 87 -6.28 -8.85 -22.56
N LEU A 88 -5.46 -7.90 -22.12
CA LEU A 88 -4.82 -7.89 -20.81
C LEU A 88 -5.46 -6.92 -19.81
N CYS A 89 -6.63 -6.34 -20.15
CA CYS A 89 -7.29 -5.34 -19.30
C CYS A 89 -8.19 -5.91 -18.20
N SER A 90 -8.53 -7.20 -18.27
CA SER A 90 -9.34 -7.86 -17.24
C SER A 90 -8.92 -9.31 -17.02
N GLU A 91 -9.16 -9.80 -15.81
CA GLU A 91 -8.87 -11.18 -15.41
C GLU A 91 -9.43 -12.19 -16.44
N THR A 92 -10.71 -12.07 -16.78
CA THR A 92 -11.37 -13.01 -17.72
C THR A 92 -10.68 -13.04 -19.07
N ARG A 93 -10.48 -11.85 -19.69
CA ARG A 93 -9.83 -11.77 -21.01
C ARG A 93 -8.38 -12.24 -20.98
N SER A 94 -7.64 -11.85 -19.96
CA SER A 94 -6.24 -12.25 -19.78
C SER A 94 -6.10 -13.77 -19.65
N MET A 95 -6.98 -14.40 -18.87
CA MET A 95 -6.97 -15.87 -18.72
C MET A 95 -7.39 -16.58 -20.00
N GLU A 96 -8.37 -16.05 -20.75
CA GLU A 96 -8.76 -16.60 -22.06
C GLU A 96 -7.63 -16.52 -23.09
N ALA A 97 -6.96 -15.36 -23.18
CA ALA A 97 -5.81 -15.18 -24.06
C ALA A 97 -4.68 -16.16 -23.71
N CYS A 98 -4.35 -16.29 -22.41
CA CYS A 98 -3.36 -17.26 -21.95
C CYS A 98 -3.75 -18.70 -22.28
N LYS A 99 -5.02 -19.06 -22.12
CA LYS A 99 -5.52 -20.40 -22.43
C LYS A 99 -5.34 -20.76 -23.89
N SER A 100 -5.50 -19.80 -24.80
CA SER A 100 -5.35 -20.01 -26.24
C SER A 100 -3.89 -20.12 -26.70
N LEU A 101 -2.96 -19.51 -25.95
CA LEU A 101 -1.57 -19.36 -26.38
C LEU A 101 -0.59 -20.28 -25.64
N LEU A 102 -0.87 -20.63 -24.39
CA LEU A 102 0.02 -21.44 -23.55
C LEU A 102 -0.27 -22.92 -23.72
N CYS A 103 0.75 -23.77 -23.58
CA CYS A 103 0.52 -25.21 -23.48
C CYS A 103 -0.11 -25.55 -22.11
N ASP A 104 -0.73 -26.73 -22.01
CA ASP A 104 -1.44 -27.17 -20.80
C ASP A 104 -0.59 -27.01 -19.52
N LYS A 105 0.66 -27.44 -19.56
CA LYS A 105 1.57 -27.33 -18.41
C LYS A 105 1.79 -25.87 -17.97
N GLN A 106 1.98 -24.96 -18.91
CA GLN A 106 2.19 -23.54 -18.64
C GLN A 106 0.89 -22.90 -18.12
N TYR A 107 -0.26 -23.29 -18.68
CA TYR A 107 -1.55 -22.78 -18.27
C TYR A 107 -1.92 -23.24 -16.84
N TRP A 108 -1.65 -24.51 -16.49
CA TRP A 108 -1.82 -24.99 -15.11
C TRP A 108 -0.96 -24.21 -14.10
N ALA A 109 0.32 -24.01 -14.42
CA ALA A 109 1.19 -23.20 -13.57
C ALA A 109 0.71 -21.74 -13.43
N LEU A 110 0.15 -21.18 -14.52
CA LEU A 110 -0.45 -19.86 -14.47
C LEU A 110 -1.68 -19.82 -13.54
N GLN A 111 -2.56 -20.81 -13.59
CA GLN A 111 -3.75 -20.84 -12.73
C GLN A 111 -3.36 -20.79 -11.24
N GLU A 112 -2.37 -21.58 -10.83
CA GLU A 112 -1.85 -21.55 -9.46
C GLU A 112 -1.24 -20.17 -9.12
N ALA A 113 -0.47 -19.58 -10.03
CA ALA A 113 0.15 -18.28 -9.85
C ALA A 113 -0.90 -17.14 -9.78
N ALA A 114 -1.94 -17.18 -10.61
CA ALA A 114 -3.02 -16.21 -10.64
C ALA A 114 -3.87 -16.26 -9.36
N GLU A 115 -4.20 -17.47 -8.89
CA GLU A 115 -4.90 -17.65 -7.61
C GLU A 115 -4.07 -17.09 -6.43
N ALA A 116 -2.77 -17.44 -6.39
CA ALA A 116 -1.87 -16.93 -5.37
C ALA A 116 -1.74 -15.41 -5.40
N ALA A 117 -1.63 -14.82 -6.61
CA ALA A 117 -1.55 -13.36 -6.80
C ALA A 117 -2.84 -12.66 -6.34
N GLY A 118 -3.99 -13.18 -6.73
CA GLY A 118 -5.29 -12.65 -6.30
C GLY A 118 -5.48 -12.74 -4.77
N LYS A 119 -5.10 -13.86 -4.17
CA LYS A 119 -5.14 -14.05 -2.71
C LYS A 119 -4.19 -13.08 -1.98
N ALA A 120 -3.00 -12.88 -2.50
CA ALA A 120 -2.04 -11.92 -1.95
C ALA A 120 -2.59 -10.48 -2.04
N ALA A 121 -3.12 -10.07 -3.21
CA ALA A 121 -3.71 -8.75 -3.39
C ALA A 121 -4.91 -8.50 -2.47
N LYS A 122 -5.73 -9.52 -2.23
CA LYS A 122 -6.85 -9.45 -1.27
C LYS A 122 -6.38 -9.21 0.16
N ALA A 123 -5.20 -9.69 0.52
CA ALA A 123 -4.63 -9.56 1.86
C ALA A 123 -3.86 -8.24 2.08
N HIS A 124 -3.68 -7.42 1.04
CA HIS A 124 -3.01 -6.13 1.18
C HIS A 124 -3.82 -5.20 2.10
N THR A 125 -3.12 -4.49 2.96
CA THR A 125 -3.67 -3.35 3.70
C THR A 125 -3.04 -2.06 3.21
N ALA A 126 -3.77 -0.97 3.34
CA ALA A 126 -3.34 0.34 2.87
C ALA A 126 -2.99 1.23 4.06
N TRP A 127 -1.96 2.04 3.90
CA TRP A 127 -1.43 2.90 4.95
C TRP A 127 -1.05 4.26 4.40
N ARG A 128 -1.05 5.26 5.26
CA ARG A 128 -0.54 6.59 4.96
C ARG A 128 0.46 7.03 6.00
N ILE A 129 1.60 7.55 5.55
CA ILE A 129 2.53 8.25 6.41
C ILE A 129 2.24 9.74 6.30
N GLU A 130 1.94 10.34 7.44
CA GLU A 130 1.90 11.79 7.62
C GLU A 130 2.94 12.18 8.66
N GLY A 131 3.36 13.44 8.66
CA GLY A 131 4.31 13.83 9.67
C GLY A 131 4.46 15.33 9.82
N THR A 132 5.04 15.68 10.96
CA THR A 132 5.44 17.03 11.31
C THR A 132 6.91 17.02 11.65
N LEU A 133 7.67 17.86 10.98
CA LEU A 133 9.09 18.10 11.23
C LEU A 133 9.24 19.46 11.89
N ARG A 134 10.06 19.53 12.96
CA ARG A 134 10.19 20.78 13.74
C ARG A 134 10.86 21.89 12.92
N GLU A 135 11.94 21.58 12.24
CA GLU A 135 12.80 22.54 11.55
C GLU A 135 12.74 22.48 10.03
N PHE A 136 11.90 21.59 9.48
CA PHE A 136 11.79 21.38 8.05
C PHE A 136 10.37 21.63 7.55
N PRO A 137 10.20 22.00 6.27
CA PRO A 137 8.89 22.09 5.65
C PRO A 137 8.12 20.75 5.76
N LYS A 138 6.80 20.85 5.82
CA LYS A 138 5.96 19.63 5.71
C LYS A 138 6.21 18.93 4.40
N PHE A 139 6.32 17.61 4.44
CA PHE A 139 6.30 16.77 3.25
C PHE A 139 4.86 16.35 2.91
N ALA A 140 4.62 16.02 1.66
CA ALA A 140 3.33 15.47 1.23
C ALA A 140 3.11 14.10 1.86
N PRO A 141 1.86 13.75 2.26
CA PRO A 141 1.55 12.41 2.74
C PRO A 141 1.99 11.34 1.75
N VAL A 142 2.54 10.24 2.25
CA VAL A 142 2.97 9.10 1.43
C VAL A 142 2.02 7.95 1.66
N ASN A 143 1.39 7.49 0.59
CA ASN A 143 0.51 6.32 0.63
C ASN A 143 1.29 5.04 0.35
N LEU A 144 0.96 3.99 1.09
CA LEU A 144 1.67 2.72 1.07
C LEU A 144 0.70 1.56 0.99
N TRP A 145 1.06 0.54 0.23
CA TRP A 145 0.50 -0.80 0.33
C TRP A 145 1.38 -1.67 1.23
N PHE A 146 0.77 -2.35 2.20
CA PHE A 146 1.47 -3.35 3.00
C PHE A 146 1.25 -4.73 2.40
N THR A 147 2.33 -5.29 1.91
CA THR A 147 2.43 -6.70 1.50
C THR A 147 3.45 -7.36 2.40
N TYR A 148 2.96 -8.15 3.35
CA TYR A 148 3.86 -8.75 4.35
C TYR A 148 5.16 -9.28 3.74
N PRO A 149 6.32 -8.92 4.29
CA PRO A 149 6.55 -8.10 5.49
C PRO A 149 6.90 -6.62 5.19
N ILE A 150 6.61 -6.10 4.01
CA ILE A 150 7.15 -4.82 3.52
C ILE A 150 6.03 -3.86 3.14
N HIS A 151 6.17 -2.59 3.54
CA HIS A 151 5.41 -1.48 2.99
C HIS A 151 6.06 -1.01 1.68
N ARG A 152 5.24 -0.78 0.66
CA ARG A 152 5.67 -0.26 -0.65
C ARG A 152 4.88 0.98 -0.98
N GLU A 153 5.53 1.97 -1.55
CA GLU A 153 4.87 3.19 -2.00
C GLU A 153 3.82 2.88 -3.07
N ASP A 154 2.69 3.59 -3.00
CA ASP A 154 1.62 3.53 -4.00
C ASP A 154 2.00 4.40 -5.21
N GLU A 155 2.92 3.90 -6.03
CA GLU A 155 3.40 4.59 -7.24
C GLU A 155 2.26 4.83 -8.26
N ALA A 156 1.23 4.00 -8.25
CA ALA A 156 0.08 4.11 -9.16
C ALA A 156 -0.94 5.17 -8.72
N GLY A 157 -0.84 5.67 -7.49
CA GLY A 157 -1.77 6.64 -6.92
C GLY A 157 -3.17 6.08 -6.64
N ALA A 158 -3.29 4.77 -6.49
CA ALA A 158 -4.57 4.11 -6.23
C ALA A 158 -5.22 4.52 -4.89
N LEU A 159 -4.39 4.97 -3.95
CA LEU A 159 -4.79 5.41 -2.61
C LEU A 159 -4.89 6.94 -2.47
N ALA A 160 -4.67 7.71 -3.56
CA ALA A 160 -4.56 9.16 -3.48
C ALA A 160 -5.82 9.84 -2.93
N ASP A 161 -6.98 9.35 -3.33
CA ASP A 161 -8.29 9.93 -2.99
C ASP A 161 -8.93 9.32 -1.73
N ILE A 162 -8.23 8.45 -1.02
CA ILE A 162 -8.76 7.87 0.20
C ILE A 162 -8.61 8.87 1.34
N ASP A 163 -9.74 9.27 1.92
CA ASP A 163 -9.76 10.06 3.13
C ASP A 163 -9.54 9.18 4.36
N PRO A 164 -8.51 9.44 5.19
CA PRO A 164 -8.30 8.70 6.44
C PRO A 164 -9.46 8.83 7.44
N GLU A 165 -10.33 9.82 7.26
CA GLU A 165 -11.50 10.06 8.11
C GLU A 165 -12.71 9.22 7.75
N GLY A 166 -12.67 8.51 6.61
CA GLY A 166 -13.80 7.71 6.12
C GLY A 166 -14.97 8.57 5.62
N ASN A 167 -14.76 9.87 5.42
CA ASN A 167 -15.76 10.73 4.80
C ASN A 167 -15.75 10.46 3.31
N ALA A 168 -16.82 9.85 2.79
CA ALA A 168 -17.01 9.74 1.35
C ALA A 168 -16.94 11.13 0.70
N PRO A 169 -16.30 11.29 -0.45
CA PRO A 169 -16.34 12.57 -1.16
C PRO A 169 -17.79 12.96 -1.44
N ILE A 170 -18.13 14.20 -1.08
CA ILE A 170 -19.43 14.81 -1.34
C ILE A 170 -19.62 15.00 -2.84
#